data_f181316ed31c1daddfca755417566b02
#
_entry.id   f181316ed31c1daddfca755417566b02
#
_cell.length_a   1.000
_cell.length_b   1.000
_cell.length_c   1.000
_cell.angle_alpha   90.00
_cell.angle_beta   90.00
_cell.angle_gamma   90.00
#
_symmetry.space_group_name_H-M   'P 1'
#
loop_
_entity.id
_entity.type
_entity.pdbx_description
1 polymer ?
#
loop_
_entity_poly.entity_id
_entity_poly.type
_entity_poly.pdbx_seq_one_letter_code
_entity_poly.pdbx_strand_id
1 'polypeptide(L)'
;MMFEGLLTPCYVVDEGRIRHNLEILQQLEMDTGCHVLLAQKAFSMYRLYQMIGRYISGTTASGLYEARLGYEEMGKENHVFAPAYKEADMQELVTICDHIIFNSFAQYEKYKDICQAKGVSVGIRVNPQCSTQEGHDIYDPCGYASRLGVTKAQFPEVLPEGIEGLHFHTLCEQNADDLVTTFQAFEEKFGKYLHCIKWLNLGGGHHITRKDYQYETLVKLIRYIRDTYHVTVYLEPGEAVALNAGYMVTEVMDIVHNDMDILILDVSAACHMPDVLEMPYRPPLSGGYEANQKPYTYRLSSMTCLAGDVIGDYSFEKPVQIGDRLVFEDMAIYSMVKNNTFNGMPLPGIALLRENGSTEMVRKFDYQDFKMRL
;
A
#
# COMPACT_ATOMS: atom_id res chain seq x y z
N MET A 1 -13.93 -2.31 -27.23
CA MET A 1 -12.69 -2.37 -26.41
C MET A 1 -13.04 -2.19 -24.95
N MET A 2 -12.34 -2.85 -24.04
CA MET A 2 -12.47 -2.57 -22.61
C MET A 2 -12.19 -1.08 -22.39
N PHE A 3 -13.04 -0.39 -21.61
CA PHE A 3 -12.93 1.06 -21.31
C PHE A 3 -13.12 2.03 -22.50
N GLU A 4 -13.81 1.64 -23.54
CA GLU A 4 -14.18 2.55 -24.63
C GLU A 4 -15.02 3.73 -24.07
N GLY A 5 -14.67 4.96 -24.47
CA GLY A 5 -15.36 6.18 -24.02
C GLY A 5 -14.85 6.81 -22.72
N LEU A 6 -13.93 6.19 -21.97
CA LEU A 6 -13.25 6.87 -20.86
C LEU A 6 -12.30 7.95 -21.39
N LEU A 7 -12.20 9.06 -20.67
CA LEU A 7 -11.13 10.05 -20.90
C LEU A 7 -9.82 9.49 -20.37
N THR A 8 -8.74 9.67 -21.11
CA THR A 8 -7.37 9.28 -20.70
C THR A 8 -6.57 10.51 -20.25
N PRO A 9 -5.56 10.35 -19.42
CA PRO A 9 -5.23 9.13 -18.67
C PRO A 9 -6.24 8.87 -17.54
N CYS A 10 -6.49 7.59 -17.21
CA CYS A 10 -7.49 7.25 -16.20
C CYS A 10 -7.10 5.97 -15.42
N TYR A 11 -7.11 6.05 -14.08
CA TYR A 11 -7.11 4.86 -13.23
C TYR A 11 -8.52 4.26 -13.22
N VAL A 12 -8.62 2.96 -13.42
CA VAL A 12 -9.87 2.22 -13.33
C VAL A 12 -9.72 1.13 -12.27
N VAL A 13 -10.51 1.21 -11.21
CA VAL A 13 -10.51 0.19 -10.15
C VAL A 13 -11.65 -0.78 -10.38
N ASP A 14 -11.36 -2.07 -10.34
CA ASP A 14 -12.30 -3.18 -10.52
C ASP A 14 -12.93 -3.57 -9.18
N GLU A 15 -14.19 -3.21 -8.98
CA GLU A 15 -14.95 -3.48 -7.76
C GLU A 15 -15.06 -4.98 -7.46
N GLY A 16 -15.24 -5.81 -8.49
CA GLY A 16 -15.37 -7.26 -8.32
C GLY A 16 -14.07 -7.91 -7.87
N ARG A 17 -12.94 -7.46 -8.40
CA ARG A 17 -11.61 -7.94 -7.95
C ARG A 17 -11.27 -7.47 -6.53
N ILE A 18 -11.59 -6.22 -6.17
CA ILE A 18 -11.48 -5.77 -4.77
C ILE A 18 -12.30 -6.65 -3.85
N ARG A 19 -13.57 -6.92 -4.20
CA ARG A 19 -14.43 -7.79 -3.39
C ARG A 19 -13.86 -9.18 -3.23
N HIS A 20 -13.37 -9.80 -4.28
CA HIS A 20 -12.72 -11.11 -4.22
C HIS A 20 -11.53 -11.13 -3.24
N ASN A 21 -10.65 -10.12 -3.30
CA ASN A 21 -9.55 -10.00 -2.36
C ASN A 21 -10.04 -9.84 -0.91
N LEU A 22 -11.09 -9.04 -0.71
CA LEU A 22 -11.68 -8.83 0.61
C LEU A 22 -12.32 -10.10 1.20
N GLU A 23 -12.92 -10.96 0.37
CA GLU A 23 -13.47 -12.25 0.80
C GLU A 23 -12.36 -13.15 1.37
N ILE A 24 -11.16 -13.17 0.76
CA ILE A 24 -10.00 -13.90 1.28
C ILE A 24 -9.55 -13.33 2.63
N LEU A 25 -9.48 -12.00 2.76
CA LEU A 25 -9.08 -11.33 4.00
C LEU A 25 -10.12 -11.53 5.12
N GLN A 26 -11.40 -11.49 4.80
CA GLN A 26 -12.47 -11.80 5.74
C GLN A 26 -12.41 -13.25 6.22
N GLN A 27 -12.13 -14.20 5.30
CA GLN A 27 -11.95 -15.59 5.67
C GLN A 27 -10.78 -15.76 6.65
N LEU A 28 -9.69 -15.02 6.47
CA LEU A 28 -8.56 -15.02 7.39
C LEU A 28 -8.95 -14.52 8.79
N GLU A 29 -9.74 -13.46 8.90
CA GLU A 29 -10.30 -13.01 10.18
C GLU A 29 -11.16 -14.11 10.83
N MET A 30 -12.03 -14.75 10.07
CA MET A 30 -12.88 -15.83 10.57
C MET A 30 -12.10 -17.06 11.02
N ASP A 31 -11.06 -17.46 10.29
CA ASP A 31 -10.26 -18.66 10.57
C ASP A 31 -9.33 -18.48 11.79
N THR A 32 -8.93 -17.25 12.06
CA THR A 32 -7.90 -16.97 13.06
C THR A 32 -8.35 -16.04 14.19
N GLY A 33 -9.43 -15.26 13.96
CA GLY A 33 -9.86 -14.18 14.84
C GLY A 33 -8.84 -13.05 14.96
N CYS A 34 -7.97 -12.86 13.97
CA CYS A 34 -7.16 -11.65 13.85
C CYS A 34 -8.01 -10.49 13.32
N HIS A 35 -7.47 -9.29 13.37
CA HIS A 35 -8.07 -8.10 12.77
C HIS A 35 -7.23 -7.65 11.57
N VAL A 36 -7.87 -7.42 10.44
CA VAL A 36 -7.24 -6.92 9.22
C VAL A 36 -7.57 -5.45 9.04
N LEU A 37 -6.55 -4.63 8.83
CA LEU A 37 -6.66 -3.19 8.63
C LEU A 37 -6.13 -2.82 7.25
N LEU A 38 -6.91 -2.06 6.48
CA LEU A 38 -6.44 -1.51 5.20
C LEU A 38 -5.29 -0.52 5.43
N ALA A 39 -4.10 -0.79 4.92
CA ALA A 39 -3.01 0.18 4.90
C ALA A 39 -3.22 1.22 3.79
N GLN A 40 -3.71 2.39 4.18
CA GLN A 40 -4.15 3.46 3.24
C GLN A 40 -3.01 3.98 2.36
N LYS A 41 -1.76 3.92 2.82
CA LYS A 41 -0.58 4.31 2.03
C LYS A 41 -0.46 3.59 0.68
N ALA A 42 -0.97 2.37 0.57
CA ALA A 42 -0.96 1.60 -0.67
C ALA A 42 -2.22 1.82 -1.52
N PHE A 43 -3.36 1.96 -0.86
CA PHE A 43 -4.66 2.13 -1.51
C PHE A 43 -5.59 2.98 -0.64
N SER A 44 -6.00 4.15 -1.12
CA SER A 44 -6.88 5.06 -0.39
C SER A 44 -8.05 5.60 -1.22
N MET A 45 -8.57 4.77 -2.13
CA MET A 45 -9.79 5.12 -2.87
C MET A 45 -11.02 5.03 -1.94
N TYR A 46 -11.26 6.10 -1.17
CA TYR A 46 -12.27 6.16 -0.12
C TYR A 46 -13.69 5.86 -0.60
N ARG A 47 -13.97 6.04 -1.88
CA ARG A 47 -15.28 5.67 -2.48
C ARG A 47 -15.65 4.21 -2.26
N LEU A 48 -14.66 3.34 -2.00
CA LEU A 48 -14.85 1.93 -1.69
C LEU A 48 -14.82 1.61 -0.19
N TYR A 49 -14.54 2.56 0.70
CA TYR A 49 -14.33 2.30 2.13
C TYR A 49 -15.56 1.71 2.82
N GLN A 50 -16.76 2.16 2.47
CA GLN A 50 -18.00 1.57 3.00
C GLN A 50 -18.18 0.10 2.59
N MET A 51 -17.72 -0.28 1.39
CA MET A 51 -17.69 -1.68 0.97
C MET A 51 -16.59 -2.45 1.70
N ILE A 52 -15.36 -1.94 1.70
CA ILE A 52 -14.20 -2.56 2.34
C ILE A 52 -14.48 -2.84 3.81
N GLY A 53 -15.03 -1.87 4.53
CA GLY A 53 -15.38 -1.99 5.95
C GLY A 53 -16.45 -3.05 6.28
N ARG A 54 -17.13 -3.64 5.30
CA ARG A 54 -18.01 -4.80 5.54
C ARG A 54 -17.26 -6.12 5.66
N TYR A 55 -16.03 -6.17 5.18
CA TYR A 55 -15.21 -7.38 5.10
C TYR A 55 -14.08 -7.42 6.13
N ILE A 56 -13.47 -6.26 6.44
CA ILE A 56 -12.32 -6.17 7.32
C ILE A 56 -12.55 -5.21 8.49
N SER A 57 -11.68 -5.29 9.50
CA SER A 57 -11.89 -4.63 10.79
C SER A 57 -11.72 -3.12 10.77
N GLY A 58 -10.88 -2.55 9.85
CA GLY A 58 -10.68 -1.10 9.85
C GLY A 58 -9.57 -0.62 8.92
N THR A 59 -8.93 0.49 9.29
CA THR A 59 -7.86 1.14 8.55
C THR A 59 -6.60 1.34 9.40
N THR A 60 -5.44 1.40 8.75
CA THR A 60 -4.22 1.92 9.34
C THR A 60 -3.66 3.07 8.50
N ALA A 61 -3.21 4.11 9.17
CA ALA A 61 -2.76 5.36 8.60
C ALA A 61 -1.26 5.58 8.83
N SER A 62 -0.63 6.32 7.93
CA SER A 62 0.77 6.75 8.04
C SER A 62 0.92 8.22 8.48
N GLY A 63 -0.20 8.89 8.76
CA GLY A 63 -0.26 10.27 9.22
C GLY A 63 -1.69 10.77 9.38
N LEU A 64 -1.83 12.04 9.82
CA LEU A 64 -3.12 12.63 10.18
C LEU A 64 -4.15 12.57 9.04
N TYR A 65 -3.78 12.86 7.80
CA TYR A 65 -4.78 12.94 6.74
C TYR A 65 -5.33 11.57 6.33
N GLU A 66 -4.51 10.52 6.36
CA GLU A 66 -5.00 9.16 6.19
C GLU A 66 -5.87 8.73 7.38
N ALA A 67 -5.46 9.05 8.62
CA ALA A 67 -6.25 8.73 9.81
C ALA A 67 -7.63 9.41 9.76
N ARG A 68 -7.68 10.69 9.35
CA ARG A 68 -8.94 11.42 9.16
C ARG A 68 -9.80 10.76 8.07
N LEU A 69 -9.19 10.41 6.92
CA LEU A 69 -9.90 9.75 5.83
C LEU A 69 -10.52 8.41 6.27
N GLY A 70 -9.76 7.57 7.00
CA GLY A 70 -10.27 6.32 7.56
C GLY A 70 -11.43 6.53 8.54
N TYR A 71 -11.28 7.50 9.43
CA TYR A 71 -12.31 7.87 10.42
C TYR A 71 -13.61 8.36 9.76
N GLU A 72 -13.50 9.29 8.80
CA GLU A 72 -14.66 9.91 8.14
C GLU A 72 -15.37 8.95 7.19
N GLU A 73 -14.62 8.17 6.40
CA GLU A 73 -15.16 7.41 5.27
C GLU A 73 -15.40 5.93 5.55
N MET A 74 -14.63 5.29 6.44
CA MET A 74 -14.86 3.90 6.84
C MET A 74 -15.62 3.81 8.17
N GLY A 75 -15.24 4.63 9.17
CA GLY A 75 -15.91 4.71 10.46
C GLY A 75 -15.78 3.42 11.29
N LYS A 76 -14.68 2.70 11.14
CA LYS A 76 -14.33 1.48 11.89
C LYS A 76 -13.03 1.69 12.67
N GLU A 77 -12.43 0.61 13.15
CA GLU A 77 -11.17 0.67 13.89
C GLU A 77 -10.10 1.41 13.07
N ASN A 78 -9.44 2.40 13.69
CA ASN A 78 -8.55 3.33 13.00
C ASN A 78 -7.21 3.42 13.74
N HIS A 79 -6.16 2.86 13.15
CA HIS A 79 -4.81 2.88 13.71
C HIS A 79 -3.94 3.91 13.00
N VAL A 80 -2.89 4.38 13.68
CA VAL A 80 -1.88 5.23 13.05
C VAL A 80 -0.48 4.87 13.53
N PHE A 81 0.44 4.76 12.56
CA PHE A 81 1.88 4.74 12.78
C PHE A 81 2.56 5.77 11.87
N ALA A 82 3.34 6.66 12.46
CA ALA A 82 4.27 7.53 11.74
C ALA A 82 5.65 7.53 12.42
N PRO A 83 6.76 7.68 11.67
CA PRO A 83 8.09 7.76 12.25
C PRO A 83 8.26 8.93 13.23
N ALA A 84 7.46 9.98 13.06
CA ALA A 84 7.38 11.12 13.98
C ALA A 84 6.00 11.79 13.88
N TYR A 85 5.57 12.43 14.95
CA TYR A 85 4.31 13.17 15.01
C TYR A 85 4.54 14.65 15.31
N LYS A 86 3.81 15.52 14.61
CA LYS A 86 3.71 16.93 14.98
C LYS A 86 2.76 17.05 16.17
N GLU A 87 3.05 17.99 17.08
CA GLU A 87 2.21 18.22 18.24
C GLU A 87 0.78 18.64 17.88
N ALA A 88 0.64 19.48 16.85
CA ALA A 88 -0.66 19.88 16.33
C ALA A 88 -1.48 18.68 15.80
N ASP A 89 -0.82 17.72 15.13
CA ASP A 89 -1.50 16.54 14.60
C ASP A 89 -1.97 15.60 15.72
N MET A 90 -1.19 15.48 16.81
CA MET A 90 -1.52 14.63 17.94
C MET A 90 -2.83 15.05 18.64
N GLN A 91 -3.13 16.37 18.70
CA GLN A 91 -4.36 16.86 19.29
C GLN A 91 -5.62 16.30 18.61
N GLU A 92 -5.54 16.06 17.31
CA GLU A 92 -6.62 15.45 16.54
C GLU A 92 -6.54 13.92 16.53
N LEU A 93 -5.35 13.34 16.29
CA LEU A 93 -5.15 11.90 16.25
C LEU A 93 -5.70 11.18 17.47
N VAL A 94 -5.51 11.74 18.68
CA VAL A 94 -6.06 11.14 19.92
C VAL A 94 -7.58 11.18 20.03
N THR A 95 -8.27 11.83 19.09
CA THR A 95 -9.75 11.88 19.06
C THR A 95 -10.36 11.03 17.97
N ILE A 96 -9.56 10.59 16.99
CA ILE A 96 -10.05 9.85 15.81
C ILE A 96 -9.38 8.48 15.64
N CYS A 97 -8.33 8.17 16.42
CA CYS A 97 -7.65 6.87 16.35
C CYS A 97 -7.93 6.03 17.60
N ASP A 98 -8.14 4.75 17.40
CA ASP A 98 -8.24 3.76 18.48
C ASP A 98 -6.85 3.34 18.97
N HIS A 99 -5.89 3.19 18.07
CA HIS A 99 -4.50 2.85 18.39
C HIS A 99 -3.52 3.86 17.79
N ILE A 100 -2.56 4.31 18.62
CA ILE A 100 -1.43 5.13 18.18
C ILE A 100 -0.13 4.39 18.47
N ILE A 101 0.67 4.18 17.43
CA ILE A 101 1.94 3.45 17.52
C ILE A 101 3.10 4.45 17.43
N PHE A 102 3.95 4.50 18.46
CA PHE A 102 5.12 5.35 18.51
C PHE A 102 6.37 4.63 17.99
N ASN A 103 7.23 5.41 17.35
CA ASN A 103 8.49 4.94 16.78
C ASN A 103 9.66 4.97 17.79
N SER A 104 9.47 5.57 18.96
CA SER A 104 10.48 5.65 20.02
C SER A 104 9.84 5.85 21.39
N PHE A 105 10.55 5.48 22.45
CA PHE A 105 10.13 5.76 23.81
C PHE A 105 10.09 7.25 24.13
N ALA A 106 10.93 8.08 23.48
CA ALA A 106 10.87 9.52 23.63
C ALA A 106 9.54 10.13 23.12
N GLN A 107 9.02 9.61 22.00
CA GLN A 107 7.68 9.99 21.53
C GLN A 107 6.61 9.53 22.52
N TYR A 108 6.68 8.29 22.99
CA TYR A 108 5.75 7.78 23.99
C TYR A 108 5.73 8.67 25.23
N GLU A 109 6.87 8.96 25.84
CA GLU A 109 6.95 9.83 27.02
C GLU A 109 6.37 11.22 26.78
N LYS A 110 6.55 11.77 25.57
CA LYS A 110 6.00 13.08 25.21
C LYS A 110 4.47 13.11 25.14
N TYR A 111 3.85 12.02 24.69
CA TYR A 111 2.43 12.00 24.33
C TYR A 111 1.56 11.05 25.16
N LYS A 112 2.14 10.27 26.07
CA LYS A 112 1.41 9.28 26.87
C LYS A 112 0.22 9.86 27.63
N ASP A 113 0.39 11.05 28.24
CA ASP A 113 -0.64 11.66 29.08
C ASP A 113 -1.89 12.05 28.27
N ILE A 114 -1.71 12.60 27.07
CA ILE A 114 -2.82 12.94 26.20
C ILE A 114 -3.51 11.68 25.63
N CYS A 115 -2.76 10.65 25.29
CA CYS A 115 -3.32 9.36 24.86
C CYS A 115 -4.14 8.72 25.98
N GLN A 116 -3.60 8.68 27.20
CA GLN A 116 -4.28 8.14 28.37
C GLN A 116 -5.56 8.92 28.69
N ALA A 117 -5.50 10.25 28.67
CA ALA A 117 -6.67 11.11 28.93
C ALA A 117 -7.82 10.90 27.93
N LYS A 118 -7.51 10.42 26.72
CA LYS A 118 -8.47 10.12 25.65
C LYS A 118 -8.82 8.64 25.52
N GLY A 119 -8.18 7.77 26.31
CA GLY A 119 -8.42 6.32 26.25
C GLY A 119 -7.91 5.65 25.00
N VAL A 120 -6.92 6.26 24.31
CA VAL A 120 -6.30 5.69 23.11
C VAL A 120 -5.33 4.59 23.50
N SER A 121 -5.42 3.43 22.88
CA SER A 121 -4.46 2.34 23.06
C SER A 121 -3.11 2.68 22.42
N VAL A 122 -2.03 2.49 23.16
CA VAL A 122 -0.69 2.89 22.72
C VAL A 122 0.21 1.69 22.47
N GLY A 123 0.96 1.71 21.38
CA GLY A 123 1.98 0.72 21.05
C GLY A 123 3.33 1.32 20.71
N ILE A 124 4.32 0.45 20.66
CA ILE A 124 5.68 0.77 20.19
C ILE A 124 5.99 -0.07 18.97
N ARG A 125 6.45 0.59 17.89
CA ARG A 125 7.04 -0.13 16.77
C ARG A 125 8.45 -0.60 17.17
N VAL A 126 8.71 -1.88 16.94
CA VAL A 126 10.02 -2.50 17.16
C VAL A 126 10.65 -2.91 15.85
N ASN A 127 11.98 -2.94 15.82
CA ASN A 127 12.75 -3.43 14.70
C ASN A 127 13.46 -4.72 15.11
N PRO A 128 13.06 -5.88 14.61
CA PRO A 128 13.70 -7.14 14.93
C PRO A 128 15.09 -7.29 14.29
N GLN A 129 15.52 -6.35 13.45
CA GLN A 129 16.79 -6.40 12.73
C GLN A 129 16.96 -7.74 12.01
N CYS A 130 15.90 -8.16 11.35
CA CYS A 130 15.84 -9.34 10.49
C CYS A 130 15.12 -8.94 9.20
N SER A 131 15.81 -9.08 8.09
CA SER A 131 15.27 -8.84 6.77
C SER A 131 15.33 -10.12 5.94
N THR A 132 14.28 -10.35 5.17
CA THR A 132 14.21 -11.37 4.12
C THR A 132 14.14 -10.72 2.73
N GLN A 133 14.35 -9.39 2.65
CA GLN A 133 14.38 -8.66 1.39
C GLN A 133 15.67 -8.95 0.63
N GLU A 134 15.54 -9.27 -0.67
CA GLU A 134 16.67 -9.46 -1.58
C GLU A 134 16.66 -8.37 -2.65
N GLY A 135 17.73 -7.59 -2.72
CA GLY A 135 18.00 -6.68 -3.85
C GLY A 135 17.27 -5.33 -3.86
N HIS A 136 16.50 -4.98 -2.82
CA HIS A 136 15.70 -3.75 -2.78
C HIS A 136 15.82 -3.00 -1.44
N ASP A 137 17.02 -2.49 -1.13
CA ASP A 137 17.34 -1.78 0.13
C ASP A 137 16.37 -0.63 0.45
N ILE A 138 15.82 0.04 -0.57
CA ILE A 138 14.88 1.17 -0.39
C ILE A 138 13.56 0.73 0.27
N TYR A 139 13.17 -0.53 0.12
CA TYR A 139 11.93 -1.10 0.68
C TYR A 139 12.18 -2.05 1.86
N ASP A 140 13.43 -2.12 2.37
CA ASP A 140 13.75 -2.90 3.55
C ASP A 140 13.57 -2.08 4.84
N PRO A 141 12.48 -2.31 5.62
CA PRO A 141 12.25 -1.57 6.85
C PRO A 141 13.19 -1.98 7.98
N CYS A 142 13.92 -3.08 7.83
CA CYS A 142 14.86 -3.62 8.81
C CYS A 142 16.34 -3.48 8.39
N GLY A 143 16.60 -2.84 7.25
CA GLY A 143 17.94 -2.62 6.70
C GLY A 143 18.84 -1.76 7.60
N TYR A 144 20.10 -1.68 7.22
CA TYR A 144 21.08 -0.88 7.95
C TYR A 144 20.64 0.59 8.10
N ALA A 145 20.79 1.12 9.31
CA ALA A 145 20.41 2.49 9.66
C ALA A 145 18.93 2.84 9.41
N SER A 146 18.04 1.85 9.34
CA SER A 146 16.61 2.12 9.24
C SER A 146 16.11 2.94 10.42
N ARG A 147 15.34 3.99 10.13
CA ARG A 147 14.71 4.83 11.15
C ARG A 147 13.45 4.21 11.76
N LEU A 148 13.04 3.02 11.33
CA LEU A 148 11.72 2.44 11.60
C LEU A 148 11.79 1.41 12.73
N GLY A 149 11.28 1.80 13.89
CA GLY A 149 11.14 0.95 15.07
C GLY A 149 12.36 0.95 15.99
N VAL A 150 12.11 0.58 17.24
CA VAL A 150 13.11 0.48 18.31
C VAL A 150 13.81 -0.88 18.22
N THR A 151 15.13 -0.87 18.17
CA THR A 151 15.93 -2.12 18.19
C THR A 151 16.02 -2.70 19.61
N LYS A 152 16.34 -3.98 19.72
CA LYS A 152 16.50 -4.66 21.03
C LYS A 152 17.51 -3.97 21.95
N ALA A 153 18.59 -3.46 21.38
CA ALA A 153 19.64 -2.77 22.16
C ALA A 153 19.14 -1.48 22.85
N GLN A 154 18.08 -0.87 22.33
CA GLN A 154 17.48 0.35 22.89
C GLN A 154 16.13 0.10 23.58
N PHE A 155 15.72 -1.16 23.67
CA PHE A 155 14.47 -1.54 24.30
C PHE A 155 14.66 -1.74 25.80
N PRO A 156 13.83 -1.15 26.67
CA PRO A 156 13.99 -1.25 28.12
C PRO A 156 13.76 -2.67 28.61
N GLU A 157 14.37 -3.03 29.73
CA GLU A 157 14.22 -4.36 30.34
C GLU A 157 12.78 -4.62 30.80
N VAL A 158 12.12 -3.59 31.30
CA VAL A 158 10.70 -3.59 31.69
C VAL A 158 9.94 -2.63 30.79
N LEU A 159 8.83 -3.09 30.22
CA LEU A 159 7.99 -2.26 29.37
C LEU A 159 7.35 -1.14 30.21
N PRO A 160 7.44 0.14 29.78
CA PRO A 160 6.78 1.23 30.49
C PRO A 160 5.26 1.01 30.62
N GLU A 161 4.71 1.39 31.77
CA GLU A 161 3.28 1.32 32.04
C GLU A 161 2.49 2.15 31.01
N GLY A 162 1.35 1.62 30.55
CA GLY A 162 0.48 2.28 29.55
C GLY A 162 0.79 1.89 28.09
N ILE A 163 1.86 1.15 27.83
CA ILE A 163 2.08 0.54 26.52
C ILE A 163 1.29 -0.77 26.45
N GLU A 164 0.32 -0.82 25.55
CA GLU A 164 -0.61 -1.93 25.44
C GLU A 164 -0.30 -2.86 24.26
N GLY A 165 0.59 -2.45 23.35
CA GLY A 165 0.91 -3.27 22.21
C GLY A 165 2.30 -3.07 21.62
N LEU A 166 2.69 -4.03 20.80
CA LEU A 166 3.87 -3.96 19.95
C LEU A 166 3.47 -4.07 18.49
N HIS A 167 4.23 -3.40 17.65
CA HIS A 167 4.07 -3.42 16.19
C HIS A 167 5.42 -3.68 15.53
N PHE A 168 5.47 -4.54 14.54
CA PHE A 168 6.60 -4.61 13.61
C PHE A 168 6.09 -4.74 12.18
N HIS A 169 6.90 -4.28 11.23
CA HIS A 169 6.62 -4.40 9.80
C HIS A 169 7.95 -4.63 9.10
N THR A 170 8.13 -5.80 8.54
CA THR A 170 9.41 -6.32 8.05
C THR A 170 9.39 -6.71 6.58
N LEU A 171 8.21 -6.80 5.97
CA LEU A 171 8.02 -7.37 4.65
C LEU A 171 7.68 -6.30 3.60
N CYS A 172 8.03 -6.59 2.36
CA CYS A 172 7.57 -5.91 1.15
C CYS A 172 7.40 -6.95 0.05
N GLU A 173 6.17 -7.16 -0.46
CA GLU A 173 5.80 -8.08 -1.54
C GLU A 173 6.18 -9.57 -1.32
N GLN A 174 6.25 -10.01 -0.07
CA GLN A 174 6.73 -11.34 0.31
C GLN A 174 5.61 -12.33 0.64
N ASN A 175 5.98 -13.55 1.04
CA ASN A 175 5.06 -14.63 1.36
C ASN A 175 4.98 -14.89 2.88
N ALA A 176 4.23 -15.87 3.33
CA ALA A 176 4.01 -16.15 4.75
C ALA A 176 5.23 -16.76 5.45
N ASP A 177 6.08 -17.50 4.75
CA ASP A 177 7.34 -18.04 5.28
C ASP A 177 8.35 -16.96 5.66
N ASP A 178 8.39 -15.86 4.92
CA ASP A 178 9.15 -14.67 5.27
C ASP A 178 8.63 -14.03 6.57
N LEU A 179 7.30 -13.95 6.74
CA LEU A 179 6.71 -13.49 7.99
C LEU A 179 7.06 -14.41 9.16
N VAL A 180 7.03 -15.72 8.97
CA VAL A 180 7.45 -16.70 9.99
C VAL A 180 8.90 -16.46 10.39
N THR A 181 9.80 -16.29 9.42
CA THR A 181 11.21 -16.03 9.65
C THR A 181 11.44 -14.75 10.46
N THR A 182 10.79 -13.66 10.05
CA THR A 182 10.94 -12.37 10.74
C THR A 182 10.23 -12.34 12.09
N PHE A 183 9.12 -13.09 12.25
CA PHE A 183 8.47 -13.28 13.55
C PHE A 183 9.35 -14.07 14.52
N GLN A 184 10.03 -15.12 14.09
CA GLN A 184 10.96 -15.86 14.94
C GLN A 184 12.06 -14.95 15.50
N ALA A 185 12.63 -14.09 14.64
CA ALA A 185 13.62 -13.11 15.09
C ALA A 185 13.02 -12.04 16.03
N PHE A 186 11.77 -11.67 15.84
CA PHE A 186 11.01 -10.81 16.75
C PHE A 186 10.78 -11.52 18.09
N GLU A 187 10.29 -12.74 18.07
CA GLU A 187 9.97 -13.53 19.26
C GLU A 187 11.21 -13.78 20.14
N GLU A 188 12.35 -14.13 19.53
CA GLU A 188 13.62 -14.29 20.23
C GLU A 188 14.02 -13.01 21.01
N LYS A 189 13.81 -11.84 20.42
CA LYS A 189 14.24 -10.55 20.99
C LYS A 189 13.20 -9.90 21.90
N PHE A 190 11.92 -10.05 21.57
CA PHE A 190 10.82 -9.31 22.20
C PHE A 190 9.73 -10.21 22.81
N GLY A 191 9.78 -11.53 22.63
CA GLY A 191 8.73 -12.46 23.04
C GLY A 191 8.36 -12.36 24.53
N LYS A 192 9.33 -12.09 25.43
CA LYS A 192 9.03 -11.90 26.86
C LYS A 192 8.01 -10.78 27.14
N TYR A 193 7.94 -9.76 26.30
CA TYR A 193 7.02 -8.64 26.47
C TYR A 193 5.61 -8.95 25.99
N LEU A 194 5.43 -9.98 25.15
CA LEU A 194 4.12 -10.38 24.66
C LEU A 194 3.17 -10.83 25.77
N HIS A 195 3.70 -11.32 26.90
CA HIS A 195 2.90 -11.67 28.08
C HIS A 195 2.39 -10.47 28.89
N CYS A 196 2.84 -9.26 28.55
CA CYS A 196 2.51 -8.01 29.25
C CYS A 196 1.68 -7.04 28.42
N ILE A 197 1.32 -7.41 27.20
CA ILE A 197 0.58 -6.54 26.27
C ILE A 197 -0.78 -7.13 25.90
N LYS A 198 -1.63 -6.32 25.29
CA LYS A 198 -2.97 -6.72 24.86
C LYS A 198 -3.01 -7.13 23.38
N TRP A 199 -2.15 -6.55 22.56
CA TRP A 199 -2.17 -6.75 21.11
C TRP A 199 -0.77 -6.75 20.48
N LEU A 200 -0.65 -7.48 19.38
CA LEU A 200 0.51 -7.51 18.51
C LEU A 200 0.09 -7.24 17.07
N ASN A 201 0.71 -6.24 16.44
CA ASN A 201 0.50 -5.92 15.05
C ASN A 201 1.70 -6.41 14.22
N LEU A 202 1.45 -7.29 13.28
CA LEU A 202 2.46 -7.91 12.42
C LEU A 202 2.80 -7.08 11.17
N GLY A 203 2.14 -5.92 11.02
CA GLY A 203 2.31 -5.06 9.83
C GLY A 203 1.68 -5.65 8.56
N GLY A 204 2.18 -5.19 7.43
CA GLY A 204 1.77 -5.64 6.11
C GLY A 204 2.96 -6.08 5.26
N GLY A 205 2.87 -5.87 3.94
CA GLY A 205 3.95 -6.18 3.00
C GLY A 205 3.98 -7.64 2.55
N HIS A 206 2.96 -8.42 2.87
CA HIS A 206 2.78 -9.77 2.36
C HIS A 206 1.49 -9.87 1.53
N HIS A 207 1.58 -10.52 0.40
CA HIS A 207 0.53 -10.57 -0.61
C HIS A 207 -0.49 -11.68 -0.34
N ILE A 208 -1.27 -11.55 0.74
CA ILE A 208 -2.21 -12.57 1.24
C ILE A 208 -3.18 -13.05 0.15
N THR A 209 -3.56 -12.17 -0.76
CA THR A 209 -4.53 -12.46 -1.82
C THR A 209 -3.88 -12.96 -3.12
N ARG A 210 -2.55 -13.08 -3.15
CA ARG A 210 -1.84 -13.65 -4.29
C ARG A 210 -2.09 -15.15 -4.38
N LYS A 211 -2.28 -15.66 -5.59
CA LYS A 211 -2.66 -17.05 -5.85
C LYS A 211 -1.71 -18.11 -5.26
N ASP A 212 -0.42 -17.80 -5.17
CA ASP A 212 0.64 -18.67 -4.65
C ASP A 212 0.99 -18.40 -3.19
N TYR A 213 0.17 -17.58 -2.50
CA TYR A 213 0.40 -17.24 -1.11
C TYR A 213 0.16 -18.45 -0.18
N GLN A 214 1.05 -18.64 0.77
CA GLN A 214 1.00 -19.76 1.73
C GLN A 214 0.00 -19.47 2.87
N TYR A 215 -1.27 -19.38 2.54
CA TYR A 215 -2.36 -19.01 3.46
C TYR A 215 -2.36 -19.82 4.76
N GLU A 216 -2.26 -21.15 4.66
CA GLU A 216 -2.26 -22.05 5.84
C GLU A 216 -1.06 -21.81 6.77
N THR A 217 0.06 -21.37 6.24
CA THR A 217 1.24 -20.98 7.04
C THR A 217 0.95 -19.74 7.87
N LEU A 218 0.28 -18.73 7.28
CA LEU A 218 -0.18 -17.55 8.00
C LEU A 218 -1.19 -17.89 9.09
N VAL A 219 -2.20 -18.72 8.78
CA VAL A 219 -3.21 -19.16 9.75
C VAL A 219 -2.56 -19.84 10.96
N LYS A 220 -1.58 -20.75 10.71
CA LYS A 220 -0.85 -21.43 11.79
C LYS A 220 -0.05 -20.46 12.65
N LEU A 221 0.63 -19.48 12.04
CA LEU A 221 1.39 -18.48 12.76
C LEU A 221 0.49 -17.63 13.66
N ILE A 222 -0.62 -17.12 13.13
CA ILE A 222 -1.55 -16.29 13.90
C ILE A 222 -2.14 -17.07 15.08
N ARG A 223 -2.57 -18.30 14.85
CA ARG A 223 -3.08 -19.18 15.93
C ARG A 223 -2.02 -19.44 16.98
N TYR A 224 -0.79 -19.76 16.58
CA TYR A 224 0.33 -19.93 17.50
C TYR A 224 0.52 -18.71 18.40
N ILE A 225 0.55 -17.50 17.83
CA ILE A 225 0.72 -16.25 18.57
C ILE A 225 -0.43 -16.06 19.59
N ARG A 226 -1.66 -16.23 19.14
CA ARG A 226 -2.85 -16.05 19.98
C ARG A 226 -2.92 -17.07 21.11
N ASP A 227 -2.66 -18.33 20.82
CA ASP A 227 -2.75 -19.42 21.80
C ASP A 227 -1.62 -19.34 22.83
N THR A 228 -0.42 -18.88 22.42
CA THR A 228 0.77 -18.77 23.30
C THR A 228 0.74 -17.54 24.17
N TYR A 229 0.38 -16.38 23.59
CA TYR A 229 0.53 -15.09 24.26
C TYR A 229 -0.77 -14.44 24.68
N HIS A 230 -1.91 -14.94 24.20
CA HIS A 230 -3.26 -14.44 24.51
C HIS A 230 -3.46 -12.96 24.11
N VAL A 231 -2.85 -12.56 23.01
CA VAL A 231 -2.93 -11.21 22.45
C VAL A 231 -3.88 -11.16 21.26
N THR A 232 -4.48 -10.00 21.02
CA THR A 232 -5.14 -9.69 19.74
C THR A 232 -4.07 -9.51 18.67
N VAL A 233 -4.24 -10.15 17.51
CA VAL A 233 -3.31 -10.03 16.38
C VAL A 233 -3.91 -9.12 15.32
N TYR A 234 -3.13 -8.16 14.85
CA TYR A 234 -3.45 -7.26 13.75
C TYR A 234 -2.55 -7.50 12.55
N LEU A 235 -3.12 -7.31 11.35
CA LEU A 235 -2.42 -7.30 10.07
C LEU A 235 -2.77 -6.02 9.33
N GLU A 236 -1.81 -5.47 8.58
CA GLU A 236 -1.95 -4.21 7.83
C GLU A 236 -1.72 -4.41 6.31
N PRO A 237 -2.45 -5.30 5.62
CA PRO A 237 -2.31 -5.41 4.18
C PRO A 237 -2.76 -4.11 3.50
N GLY A 238 -1.98 -3.64 2.54
CA GLY A 238 -2.35 -2.56 1.65
C GLY A 238 -2.53 -3.08 0.24
N GLU A 239 -1.46 -3.56 -0.36
CA GLU A 239 -1.44 -4.15 -1.70
C GLU A 239 -2.40 -5.34 -1.82
N ALA A 240 -2.41 -6.26 -0.86
CA ALA A 240 -3.29 -7.43 -0.90
C ALA A 240 -4.78 -7.08 -1.02
N VAL A 241 -5.22 -5.90 -0.56
CA VAL A 241 -6.61 -5.44 -0.74
C VAL A 241 -6.90 -5.13 -2.20
N ALA A 242 -5.97 -4.52 -2.92
CA ALA A 242 -6.19 -4.03 -4.28
C ALA A 242 -5.30 -4.71 -5.34
N LEU A 243 -4.67 -5.82 -5.00
CA LEU A 243 -3.80 -6.59 -5.89
C LEU A 243 -4.56 -7.03 -7.14
N ASN A 244 -3.99 -6.74 -8.30
CA ASN A 244 -4.57 -7.00 -9.63
C ASN A 244 -5.96 -6.37 -9.86
N ALA A 245 -6.37 -5.41 -9.04
CA ALA A 245 -7.71 -4.81 -9.10
C ALA A 245 -7.74 -3.42 -9.74
N GLY A 246 -6.67 -2.99 -10.40
CA GLY A 246 -6.61 -1.69 -11.05
C GLY A 246 -5.97 -1.70 -12.41
N TYR A 247 -6.37 -0.72 -13.21
CA TYR A 247 -5.84 -0.48 -14.55
C TYR A 247 -5.46 0.99 -14.71
N MET A 248 -4.46 1.26 -15.56
CA MET A 248 -4.21 2.59 -16.09
C MET A 248 -4.50 2.57 -17.58
N VAL A 249 -5.52 3.32 -17.98
CA VAL A 249 -5.89 3.50 -19.40
C VAL A 249 -5.20 4.75 -19.92
N THR A 250 -4.48 4.60 -21.04
CA THR A 250 -3.69 5.66 -21.66
C THR A 250 -3.91 5.67 -23.18
N GLU A 251 -3.57 6.77 -23.84
CA GLU A 251 -3.63 6.93 -25.29
C GLU A 251 -2.24 7.23 -25.86
N VAL A 252 -1.96 6.71 -27.05
CA VAL A 252 -0.74 6.99 -27.80
C VAL A 252 -0.89 8.36 -28.48
N MET A 253 -0.12 9.34 -28.02
CA MET A 253 -0.16 10.72 -28.50
C MET A 253 0.72 10.95 -29.73
N ASP A 254 1.87 10.26 -29.80
CA ASP A 254 2.81 10.36 -30.90
C ASP A 254 3.71 9.12 -30.99
N ILE A 255 4.36 8.95 -32.13
CA ILE A 255 5.37 7.90 -32.37
C ILE A 255 6.61 8.57 -32.95
N VAL A 256 7.73 8.51 -32.22
CA VAL A 256 9.00 9.07 -32.65
C VAL A 256 10.02 7.96 -32.87
N HIS A 257 11.02 8.21 -33.70
CA HIS A 257 12.09 7.24 -33.99
C HIS A 257 13.46 7.77 -33.58
N ASN A 258 14.17 7.00 -32.75
CA ASN A 258 15.59 7.22 -32.42
C ASN A 258 16.19 5.87 -32.03
N ASP A 259 16.93 5.25 -32.95
CA ASP A 259 17.41 3.86 -32.89
C ASP A 259 16.31 2.78 -32.83
N MET A 260 15.18 3.11 -32.22
CA MET A 260 13.96 2.31 -32.16
C MET A 260 12.72 3.21 -32.17
N ASP A 261 11.54 2.64 -32.40
CA ASP A 261 10.28 3.37 -32.31
C ASP A 261 9.87 3.56 -30.84
N ILE A 262 9.46 4.78 -30.49
CA ILE A 262 9.10 5.20 -29.15
C ILE A 262 7.67 5.73 -29.16
N LEU A 263 6.80 5.13 -28.36
CA LEU A 263 5.43 5.62 -28.15
C LEU A 263 5.44 6.70 -27.08
N ILE A 264 4.91 7.87 -27.39
CA ILE A 264 4.66 8.94 -26.44
C ILE A 264 3.21 8.81 -25.96
N LEU A 265 3.06 8.54 -24.66
CA LEU A 265 1.77 8.32 -24.01
C LEU A 265 1.34 9.54 -23.20
N ASP A 266 0.02 9.71 -23.00
CA ASP A 266 -0.55 10.72 -22.11
C ASP A 266 -0.41 10.35 -20.61
N VAL A 267 0.15 9.19 -20.30
CA VAL A 267 0.55 8.76 -18.97
C VAL A 267 2.07 8.92 -18.78
N SER A 268 2.53 9.04 -17.55
CA SER A 268 3.93 9.21 -17.18
C SER A 268 4.33 8.24 -16.07
N ALA A 269 5.49 7.59 -16.18
CA ALA A 269 6.06 6.81 -15.09
C ALA A 269 6.33 7.71 -13.88
N ALA A 270 7.02 8.84 -14.09
CA ALA A 270 7.38 9.77 -13.02
C ALA A 270 6.18 10.40 -12.30
N CYS A 271 5.06 10.62 -13.02
CA CYS A 271 3.89 11.32 -12.47
C CYS A 271 2.79 10.38 -11.98
N HIS A 272 2.59 9.24 -12.61
CA HIS A 272 1.38 8.43 -12.43
C HIS A 272 1.66 7.01 -11.94
N MET A 273 2.88 6.51 -12.10
CA MET A 273 3.33 5.19 -11.64
C MET A 273 4.81 5.23 -11.20
N PRO A 274 5.14 6.05 -10.17
CA PRO A 274 6.54 6.38 -9.86
C PRO A 274 7.38 5.16 -9.43
N ASP A 275 6.78 4.10 -8.93
CA ASP A 275 7.49 2.86 -8.59
C ASP A 275 8.16 2.21 -9.80
N VAL A 276 7.70 2.46 -11.01
CA VAL A 276 8.38 2.04 -12.24
C VAL A 276 9.81 2.59 -12.32
N LEU A 277 10.05 3.80 -11.77
CA LEU A 277 11.37 4.43 -11.73
C LEU A 277 12.08 4.25 -10.37
N GLU A 278 11.32 4.24 -9.26
CA GLU A 278 11.88 4.11 -7.90
C GLU A 278 12.31 2.67 -7.58
N MET A 279 11.57 1.69 -8.06
CA MET A 279 11.87 0.27 -7.97
C MET A 279 11.75 -0.35 -9.37
N PRO A 280 12.73 -0.16 -10.27
CA PRO A 280 12.55 -0.42 -11.68
C PRO A 280 11.93 -1.78 -11.98
N TYR A 281 10.71 -1.74 -12.47
CA TYR A 281 9.99 -2.89 -12.99
C TYR A 281 9.21 -2.49 -14.24
N ARG A 282 8.77 -3.45 -15.00
CA ARG A 282 7.96 -3.23 -16.19
C ARG A 282 6.53 -3.63 -15.90
N PRO A 283 5.58 -2.66 -15.83
CA PRO A 283 4.18 -2.96 -15.51
C PRO A 283 3.58 -3.95 -16.53
N PRO A 284 2.74 -4.89 -16.10
CA PRO A 284 1.98 -5.72 -17.03
C PRO A 284 1.11 -4.85 -17.95
N LEU A 285 1.06 -5.21 -19.23
CA LEU A 285 0.31 -4.47 -20.25
C LEU A 285 -0.60 -5.43 -21.01
N SER A 286 -1.90 -5.14 -21.04
CA SER A 286 -2.87 -5.94 -21.78
C SER A 286 -2.54 -5.99 -23.28
N GLY A 287 -2.28 -7.18 -23.80
CA GLY A 287 -1.86 -7.39 -25.20
C GLY A 287 -0.42 -6.97 -25.53
N GLY A 288 0.37 -6.57 -24.52
CA GLY A 288 1.80 -6.34 -24.60
C GLY A 288 2.59 -7.57 -24.17
N TYR A 289 3.73 -7.77 -24.79
CA TYR A 289 4.67 -8.89 -24.53
C TYR A 289 6.05 -8.34 -24.21
N GLU A 290 6.95 -9.22 -23.77
CA GLU A 290 8.36 -8.86 -23.61
C GLU A 290 8.96 -8.30 -24.90
N ALA A 291 9.91 -7.40 -24.77
CA ALA A 291 10.60 -6.82 -25.93
C ALA A 291 11.10 -7.91 -26.87
N ASN A 292 10.90 -7.74 -28.16
CA ASN A 292 11.31 -8.67 -29.23
C ASN A 292 10.62 -10.06 -29.25
N GLN A 293 9.60 -10.29 -28.39
CA GLN A 293 8.82 -11.54 -28.50
C GLN A 293 7.79 -11.50 -29.65
N LYS A 294 7.41 -10.31 -30.09
CA LYS A 294 6.45 -10.09 -31.18
C LYS A 294 7.06 -9.17 -32.24
N PRO A 295 6.47 -9.12 -33.45
CA PRO A 295 7.08 -8.42 -34.59
C PRO A 295 7.33 -6.92 -34.40
N TYR A 296 6.54 -6.23 -33.55
CA TYR A 296 6.60 -4.79 -33.40
C TYR A 296 7.02 -4.42 -31.97
N THR A 297 8.25 -3.95 -31.79
CA THR A 297 8.80 -3.56 -30.51
C THR A 297 8.87 -2.04 -30.39
N TYR A 298 8.40 -1.51 -29.27
CA TYR A 298 8.41 -0.10 -28.95
C TYR A 298 8.91 0.14 -27.53
N ARG A 299 9.58 1.28 -27.33
CA ARG A 299 9.76 1.88 -26.01
C ARG A 299 8.54 2.73 -25.68
N LEU A 300 7.98 2.57 -24.49
CA LEU A 300 6.88 3.39 -23.98
C LEU A 300 7.43 4.49 -23.07
N SER A 301 7.08 5.72 -23.39
CA SER A 301 7.51 6.94 -22.67
C SER A 301 6.35 7.92 -22.53
N SER A 302 6.59 9.13 -22.09
CA SER A 302 5.56 10.10 -21.73
C SER A 302 5.73 11.44 -22.41
N MET A 303 4.77 12.36 -22.15
CA MET A 303 4.82 13.76 -22.57
C MET A 303 5.70 14.65 -21.67
N THR A 304 6.31 14.14 -20.60
CA THR A 304 7.19 14.94 -19.74
C THR A 304 8.56 15.23 -20.43
N CYS A 305 9.22 16.30 -19.99
CA CYS A 305 10.57 16.61 -20.45
C CYS A 305 11.67 15.87 -19.67
N LEU A 306 11.32 14.93 -18.79
CA LEU A 306 12.29 14.12 -18.07
C LEU A 306 12.81 13.00 -18.98
N ALA A 307 14.06 13.05 -19.39
CA ALA A 307 14.65 12.06 -20.28
C ALA A 307 14.55 10.61 -19.78
N GLY A 308 14.53 10.41 -18.47
CA GLY A 308 14.37 9.10 -17.81
C GLY A 308 12.92 8.66 -17.59
N ASP A 309 11.93 9.39 -18.08
CA ASP A 309 10.52 9.01 -17.95
C ASP A 309 10.14 7.94 -18.98
N VAL A 310 10.63 6.74 -18.73
CA VAL A 310 10.46 5.55 -19.55
C VAL A 310 9.70 4.51 -18.75
N ILE A 311 8.59 3.99 -19.31
CA ILE A 311 7.78 2.96 -18.66
C ILE A 311 8.39 1.57 -18.91
N GLY A 312 8.88 1.32 -20.12
CA GLY A 312 9.53 0.05 -20.48
C GLY A 312 9.47 -0.25 -21.97
N ASP A 313 10.12 -1.33 -22.36
CA ASP A 313 10.12 -1.82 -23.74
C ASP A 313 9.12 -2.99 -23.85
N TYR A 314 8.22 -2.91 -24.84
CA TYR A 314 7.17 -3.90 -25.08
C TYR A 314 7.10 -4.27 -26.57
N SER A 315 6.62 -5.49 -26.86
CA SER A 315 6.33 -5.90 -28.24
C SER A 315 4.86 -6.25 -28.42
N PHE A 316 4.37 -6.12 -29.66
CA PHE A 316 2.96 -6.29 -30.03
C PHE A 316 2.82 -7.17 -31.26
N GLU A 317 1.68 -7.85 -31.40
CA GLU A 317 1.37 -8.67 -32.59
C GLU A 317 1.07 -7.82 -33.85
N LYS A 318 0.56 -6.61 -33.64
CA LYS A 318 0.22 -5.64 -34.67
C LYS A 318 0.91 -4.31 -34.41
N PRO A 319 1.16 -3.52 -35.46
CA PRO A 319 1.72 -2.19 -35.28
C PRO A 319 0.76 -1.32 -34.47
N VAL A 320 1.32 -0.57 -33.51
CA VAL A 320 0.59 0.43 -32.71
C VAL A 320 0.49 1.73 -33.51
N GLN A 321 -0.62 2.44 -33.41
CA GLN A 321 -0.89 3.69 -34.10
C GLN A 321 -1.18 4.84 -33.11
N ILE A 322 -0.97 6.06 -33.55
CA ILE A 322 -1.41 7.27 -32.81
C ILE A 322 -2.93 7.19 -32.61
N GLY A 323 -3.40 7.44 -31.38
CA GLY A 323 -4.78 7.29 -30.95
C GLY A 323 -5.15 5.90 -30.44
N ASP A 324 -4.25 4.91 -30.54
CA ASP A 324 -4.49 3.61 -29.91
C ASP A 324 -4.48 3.73 -28.38
N ARG A 325 -5.34 2.95 -27.73
CA ARG A 325 -5.40 2.86 -26.27
C ARG A 325 -4.65 1.68 -25.76
N LEU A 326 -3.83 1.92 -24.75
CA LEU A 326 -3.10 0.90 -24.02
C LEU A 326 -3.63 0.81 -22.59
N VAL A 327 -3.55 -0.37 -21.98
CA VAL A 327 -4.06 -0.64 -20.64
C VAL A 327 -3.01 -1.34 -19.83
N PHE A 328 -2.39 -0.62 -18.90
CA PHE A 328 -1.51 -1.22 -17.91
C PHE A 328 -2.35 -1.86 -16.80
N GLU A 329 -1.91 -3.02 -16.34
CA GLU A 329 -2.56 -3.81 -15.30
C GLU A 329 -1.91 -3.57 -13.94
N ASP A 330 -2.62 -3.94 -12.87
CA ASP A 330 -2.19 -3.80 -11.47
C ASP A 330 -1.84 -2.36 -11.05
N MET A 331 -2.63 -1.39 -11.51
CA MET A 331 -2.41 0.05 -11.31
C MET A 331 -3.26 0.67 -10.20
N ALA A 332 -3.81 -0.12 -9.26
CA ALA A 332 -4.54 0.42 -8.10
C ALA A 332 -3.62 0.72 -6.91
N ILE A 333 -2.56 -0.07 -6.74
CA ILE A 333 -1.65 0.00 -5.59
C ILE A 333 -0.47 0.93 -5.87
N TYR A 334 -0.10 1.76 -4.87
CA TYR A 334 1.00 2.73 -4.91
C TYR A 334 1.06 3.60 -6.18
N SER A 335 -0.06 3.78 -6.87
CA SER A 335 -0.19 4.60 -8.08
C SER A 335 -0.91 5.92 -7.76
N MET A 336 -2.24 5.91 -7.64
CA MET A 336 -3.01 7.14 -7.35
C MET A 336 -2.64 7.82 -6.03
N VAL A 337 -2.12 7.09 -5.05
CA VAL A 337 -1.64 7.62 -3.76
C VAL A 337 -0.27 8.29 -3.85
N LYS A 338 0.51 8.01 -4.90
CA LYS A 338 1.86 8.55 -5.13
C LYS A 338 1.93 9.52 -6.31
N ASN A 339 0.83 9.76 -7.01
CA ASN A 339 0.82 10.58 -8.21
C ASN A 339 1.19 12.05 -7.95
N ASN A 340 1.67 12.72 -8.99
CA ASN A 340 2.05 14.12 -8.97
C ASN A 340 1.78 14.80 -10.31
N THR A 341 2.05 16.10 -10.41
CA THR A 341 1.80 16.94 -11.60
C THR A 341 3.08 17.58 -12.12
N PHE A 342 4.20 16.89 -12.04
CA PHE A 342 5.46 17.38 -12.61
C PHE A 342 5.27 17.72 -14.11
N ASN A 343 5.97 18.76 -14.59
CA ASN A 343 5.83 19.31 -15.94
C ASN A 343 4.41 19.79 -16.34
N GLY A 344 3.52 19.96 -15.37
CA GLY A 344 2.12 20.30 -15.65
C GLY A 344 1.28 19.13 -16.16
N MET A 345 1.75 17.90 -16.00
CA MET A 345 0.94 16.72 -16.33
C MET A 345 -0.36 16.72 -15.54
N PRO A 346 -1.51 16.47 -16.20
CA PRO A 346 -2.78 16.34 -15.49
C PRO A 346 -2.76 15.11 -14.59
N LEU A 347 -3.45 15.17 -13.45
CA LEU A 347 -3.74 13.96 -12.68
C LEU A 347 -4.69 13.06 -13.48
N PRO A 348 -4.44 11.75 -13.56
CA PRO A 348 -5.35 10.82 -14.23
C PRO A 348 -6.73 10.82 -13.57
N GLY A 349 -7.79 10.74 -14.38
CA GLY A 349 -9.12 10.51 -13.86
C GLY A 349 -9.17 9.24 -13.00
N ILE A 350 -10.19 9.12 -12.16
CA ILE A 350 -10.44 7.91 -11.36
C ILE A 350 -11.82 7.39 -11.71
N ALA A 351 -11.89 6.15 -12.18
CA ALA A 351 -13.13 5.46 -12.52
C ALA A 351 -13.26 4.13 -11.79
N LEU A 352 -14.47 3.64 -11.67
CA LEU A 352 -14.81 2.36 -11.09
C LEU A 352 -15.42 1.45 -12.15
N LEU A 353 -14.87 0.26 -12.30
CA LEU A 353 -15.47 -0.82 -13.08
C LEU A 353 -16.40 -1.59 -12.14
N ARG A 354 -17.70 -1.48 -12.39
CA ARG A 354 -18.72 -2.18 -11.62
C ARG A 354 -18.83 -3.64 -12.05
N GLU A 355 -19.33 -4.49 -11.17
CA GLU A 355 -19.53 -5.93 -11.46
C GLU A 355 -20.42 -6.21 -12.68
N ASN A 356 -21.36 -5.32 -13.00
CA ASN A 356 -22.19 -5.42 -14.20
C ASN A 356 -21.47 -5.02 -15.51
N GLY A 357 -20.16 -4.72 -15.43
CA GLY A 357 -19.34 -4.31 -16.56
C GLY A 357 -19.43 -2.83 -16.94
N SER A 358 -20.25 -2.04 -16.24
CA SER A 358 -20.32 -0.59 -16.49
C SER A 358 -19.14 0.13 -15.82
N THR A 359 -18.71 1.25 -16.41
CA THR A 359 -17.69 2.13 -15.81
C THR A 359 -18.37 3.41 -15.30
N GLU A 360 -18.04 3.79 -14.05
CA GLU A 360 -18.48 5.02 -13.41
C GLU A 360 -17.27 5.94 -13.19
N MET A 361 -17.31 7.15 -13.73
CA MET A 361 -16.31 8.18 -13.46
C MET A 361 -16.52 8.72 -12.04
N VAL A 362 -15.55 8.46 -11.14
CA VAL A 362 -15.60 8.89 -9.74
C VAL A 362 -15.02 10.29 -9.57
N ARG A 363 -13.89 10.57 -10.23
CA ARG A 363 -13.22 11.87 -10.13
C ARG A 363 -12.59 12.24 -11.46
N LYS A 364 -12.78 13.50 -11.85
CA LYS A 364 -12.03 14.17 -12.92
C LYS A 364 -11.20 15.27 -12.30
N PHE A 365 -10.00 15.44 -12.81
CA PHE A 365 -9.10 16.52 -12.40
C PHE A 365 -8.95 17.53 -13.52
N ASP A 366 -8.72 18.80 -13.17
CA ASP A 366 -8.56 19.89 -14.10
C ASP A 366 -7.41 20.83 -13.72
N TYR A 367 -7.31 21.95 -14.41
CA TYR A 367 -6.29 22.96 -14.16
C TYR A 367 -6.34 23.52 -12.72
N GLN A 368 -7.50 23.56 -12.06
CA GLN A 368 -7.61 24.06 -10.71
C GLN A 368 -6.93 23.10 -9.72
N ASP A 369 -7.05 21.78 -9.93
CA ASP A 369 -6.35 20.77 -9.09
C ASP A 369 -4.81 20.95 -9.20
N PHE A 370 -4.28 21.27 -10.38
CA PHE A 370 -2.89 21.63 -10.57
C PHE A 370 -2.52 22.93 -9.86
N LYS A 371 -3.26 24.02 -10.12
CA LYS A 371 -2.97 25.36 -9.63
C LYS A 371 -3.02 25.46 -8.11
N MET A 372 -4.04 24.84 -7.48
CA MET A 372 -4.30 24.99 -6.04
C MET A 372 -3.26 24.32 -5.15
N ARG A 373 -2.40 23.46 -5.70
CA ARG A 373 -1.30 22.84 -4.95
C ARG A 373 0.02 23.63 -5.03
N LEU A 374 0.10 24.66 -5.86
CA LEU A 374 1.26 25.54 -6.04
C LEU A 374 1.04 26.86 -5.30
#